data_082c4981a946b8286fb586ac5a96567e
#
_entry.id   082c4981a946b8286fb586ac5a96567e
#
_cell.length_a   1.000
_cell.length_b   1.000
_cell.length_c   1.000
_cell.angle_alpha   90.00
_cell.angle_beta   90.00
_cell.angle_gamma   90.00
#
_symmetry.space_group_name_H-M   'P 1'
#
loop_
_entity.id
_entity.type
_entity.pdbx_description
1 polymer ?
#
loop_
_entity_poly.entity_id
_entity_poly.type
_entity_poly.pdbx_seq_one_letter_code
_entity_poly.pdbx_strand_id
1 'polypeptide(L)'
;VKINGRLHRAILFLAALAVRGSLLATSTGGQVGEFLSFGAGARSLGMGGAFVSVSDDASATYWNPAGLSQITRKELTLLKATLFADTTYDFYSFVKPSKKGGSAWGLSMTKLGSAGFEKVSTKIDPETQAYTSVNTDGSFAVEESALSWAYGRKVVDHVSIGTALRKITRAVDTSSDSSMAADLGALIDSKEGQRRIGLKVSNIYAKTSGDTEDSLPLVFRLGISDQFFKRRLLLAFDVDKNFRANTGWHTGGEFSFTRNFKGRFGLQGDQGEGFRETDVGFGYTLKSVTLDYSLGLHTLGTSTRMGLSWKFGQSVLERREENLNQLVQKAFAAAQNGNYLAAQEQLQAALDLDPSNKNVQVLTEKFLKVVSNVPSAQGSEESAVLTRKGILSYANGDLKAAVAGLRGAYFKDPKNTKLLGLLNKVEAEATMDKTEAPKGPELFSPVDQKVFDARQSILEGRYDVAIKKCQDILDLNPNDVTALKIMGSAFFLLDDHIRARKLWTRVEEIDSNDKEIPEFLKQLRPE
;
A
#
# COMPACT_ATOMS: atom_id res chain seq x y z
N VAL A 1 4.30 19.20 5.90
CA VAL A 1 4.34 19.84 7.21
C VAL A 1 5.80 19.79 7.66
N LYS A 2 6.45 20.95 7.77
CA LYS A 2 7.71 21.08 8.48
C LYS A 2 7.43 20.52 9.87
N ILE A 3 8.06 19.39 10.23
CA ILE A 3 8.06 18.92 11.61
C ILE A 3 8.65 20.08 12.39
N ASN A 4 7.82 20.70 13.26
CA ASN A 4 8.20 21.88 14.01
C ASN A 4 9.53 21.59 14.71
N GLY A 5 10.53 22.47 14.54
CA GLY A 5 11.84 22.31 15.18
C GLY A 5 11.78 22.17 16.71
N ARG A 6 10.61 22.43 17.29
CA ARG A 6 10.28 22.16 18.70
C ARG A 6 10.12 20.66 18.99
N LEU A 7 9.53 19.88 18.09
CA LEU A 7 9.41 18.42 18.23
C LEU A 7 10.77 17.74 18.10
N HIS A 8 11.61 18.21 17.18
CA HIS A 8 12.99 17.73 17.03
C HIS A 8 13.84 17.99 18.28
N ARG A 9 13.71 19.19 18.87
CA ARG A 9 14.38 19.55 20.13
C ARG A 9 13.81 18.79 21.32
N ALA A 10 12.50 18.50 21.36
CA ALA A 10 11.88 17.70 22.40
C ALA A 10 12.34 16.24 22.37
N ILE A 11 12.47 15.64 21.16
CA ILE A 11 12.97 14.28 20.98
C ILE A 11 14.45 14.18 21.37
N LEU A 12 15.27 15.15 20.96
CA LEU A 12 16.68 15.24 21.38
C LEU A 12 16.82 15.51 22.89
N PHE A 13 15.91 16.28 23.47
CA PHE A 13 15.88 16.55 24.91
C PHE A 13 15.44 15.33 25.73
N LEU A 14 14.45 14.56 25.25
CA LEU A 14 14.04 13.28 25.84
C LEU A 14 15.12 12.21 25.72
N ALA A 15 15.82 12.15 24.59
CA ALA A 15 16.98 11.29 24.40
C ALA A 15 18.13 11.69 25.34
N ALA A 16 18.37 13.00 25.53
CA ALA A 16 19.38 13.51 26.45
C ALA A 16 19.00 13.32 27.94
N LEU A 17 17.69 13.35 28.29
CA LEU A 17 17.22 13.02 29.64
C LEU A 17 17.37 11.51 29.94
N ALA A 18 17.13 10.65 28.97
CA ALA A 18 17.35 9.21 29.12
C ALA A 18 18.83 8.85 29.41
N VAL A 19 19.76 9.69 28.96
CA VAL A 19 21.20 9.51 29.15
C VAL A 19 21.69 9.95 30.56
N ARG A 20 20.97 10.81 31.27
CA ARG A 20 21.43 11.36 32.57
C ARG A 20 21.03 10.61 33.83
N GLY A 21 20.29 9.53 33.74
CA GLY A 21 19.79 8.79 34.89
C GLY A 21 20.44 7.44 35.08
N SER A 22 21.53 7.35 35.82
CA SER A 22 21.81 6.31 36.83
C SER A 22 23.30 6.05 37.02
N LEU A 23 23.82 6.41 38.13
CA LEU A 23 25.17 6.08 38.61
C LEU A 23 25.24 4.81 39.49
N LEU A 24 24.18 3.99 39.53
CA LEU A 24 24.18 2.77 40.30
C LEU A 24 23.54 1.66 39.43
N ALA A 25 24.34 1.03 38.54
CA ALA A 25 23.94 -0.19 37.88
C ALA A 25 24.45 -1.38 38.69
N THR A 26 23.54 -2.16 39.26
CA THR A 26 23.84 -3.50 39.76
C THR A 26 23.83 -4.46 38.55
N SER A 27 24.82 -5.35 38.46
CA SER A 27 24.81 -6.43 37.48
C SER A 27 23.59 -7.33 37.72
N THR A 28 22.78 -7.55 36.71
CA THR A 28 21.50 -8.26 36.82
C THR A 28 21.56 -9.67 36.22
N GLY A 29 22.73 -10.30 36.22
CA GLY A 29 22.88 -11.65 35.74
C GLY A 29 21.97 -12.67 36.45
N GLY A 30 21.28 -13.50 35.68
CA GLY A 30 20.43 -14.59 36.20
C GLY A 30 18.96 -14.24 36.44
N GLN A 31 18.48 -13.06 36.02
CA GLN A 31 17.05 -12.70 36.14
C GLN A 31 16.18 -13.45 35.13
N VAL A 32 14.93 -13.75 35.50
CA VAL A 32 13.94 -14.32 34.60
C VAL A 32 13.75 -13.40 33.37
N GLY A 33 13.83 -13.98 32.16
CA GLY A 33 13.63 -13.25 30.92
C GLY A 33 14.84 -12.45 30.42
N GLU A 34 16.01 -12.55 31.03
CA GLU A 34 17.25 -11.91 30.57
C GLU A 34 17.64 -12.40 29.16
N PHE A 35 17.38 -13.67 28.85
CA PHE A 35 17.62 -14.24 27.52
C PHE A 35 16.89 -13.49 26.39
N LEU A 36 15.85 -12.75 26.70
CA LEU A 36 15.17 -11.88 25.74
C LEU A 36 16.01 -10.66 25.34
N SER A 37 17.11 -10.36 26.00
CA SER A 37 18.03 -9.30 25.61
C SER A 37 18.85 -9.64 24.37
N PHE A 38 19.01 -10.93 24.01
CA PHE A 38 19.75 -11.37 22.83
C PHE A 38 19.12 -10.93 21.50
N GLY A 39 17.83 -10.60 21.48
CA GLY A 39 17.15 -10.14 20.27
C GLY A 39 16.53 -11.27 19.45
N ALA A 40 16.01 -10.99 18.29
CA ALA A 40 15.29 -11.94 17.44
C ALA A 40 15.48 -11.64 15.94
N GLY A 41 15.75 -12.69 15.15
CA GLY A 41 15.95 -12.60 13.70
C GLY A 41 17.41 -12.30 13.30
N ALA A 42 17.96 -13.11 12.38
CA ALA A 42 19.35 -12.95 11.93
C ALA A 42 19.57 -11.60 11.20
N ARG A 43 18.53 -11.08 10.55
CA ARG A 43 18.56 -9.76 9.88
C ARG A 43 18.75 -8.62 10.88
N SER A 44 17.95 -8.57 11.91
CA SER A 44 17.99 -7.52 12.93
C SER A 44 19.25 -7.59 13.78
N LEU A 45 19.68 -8.82 14.12
CA LEU A 45 20.92 -9.05 14.84
C LEU A 45 22.14 -8.65 14.02
N GLY A 46 22.15 -8.91 12.69
CA GLY A 46 23.20 -8.41 11.79
C GLY A 46 23.24 -6.86 11.66
N MET A 47 22.21 -6.17 12.18
CA MET A 47 22.17 -4.71 12.30
C MET A 47 22.39 -4.25 13.76
N GLY A 48 23.09 -5.05 14.59
CA GLY A 48 23.37 -4.69 15.97
C GLY A 48 22.14 -4.59 16.87
N GLY A 49 21.00 -5.16 16.47
CA GLY A 49 19.73 -5.01 17.18
C GLY A 49 19.07 -3.63 17.07
N ALA A 50 19.56 -2.72 16.22
CA ALA A 50 18.91 -1.43 15.93
C ALA A 50 17.67 -1.64 15.05
N PHE A 51 16.55 -2.07 15.64
CA PHE A 51 15.41 -2.56 14.86
C PHE A 51 14.02 -2.09 15.33
N VAL A 52 13.92 -1.37 16.46
CA VAL A 52 12.62 -0.93 17.01
C VAL A 52 11.87 0.01 16.07
N SER A 53 12.59 0.83 15.31
CA SER A 53 12.02 1.73 14.29
C SER A 53 11.85 1.07 12.92
N VAL A 54 12.57 -0.01 12.64
CA VAL A 54 12.51 -0.76 11.37
C VAL A 54 11.33 -1.72 11.39
N SER A 55 11.36 -2.75 12.20
CA SER A 55 10.31 -3.75 12.52
C SER A 55 9.34 -4.05 11.38
N ASP A 56 9.88 -4.37 10.18
CA ASP A 56 9.12 -4.53 8.93
C ASP A 56 9.03 -5.98 8.43
N ASP A 57 9.37 -6.94 9.30
CA ASP A 57 9.29 -8.38 9.07
C ASP A 57 8.65 -9.11 10.28
N ALA A 58 8.54 -10.45 10.22
CA ALA A 58 7.86 -11.22 11.28
C ALA A 58 8.54 -11.12 12.65
N SER A 59 9.80 -10.68 12.73
CA SER A 59 10.47 -10.43 14.01
C SER A 59 9.91 -9.19 14.75
N ALA A 60 9.02 -8.41 14.09
CA ALA A 60 8.27 -7.32 14.72
C ALA A 60 7.44 -7.79 15.94
N THR A 61 7.04 -9.05 15.99
CA THR A 61 6.40 -9.64 17.19
C THR A 61 7.27 -9.50 18.45
N TYR A 62 8.58 -9.44 18.24
CA TYR A 62 9.58 -9.26 19.30
C TYR A 62 10.01 -7.79 19.41
N TRP A 63 10.47 -7.17 18.29
CA TRP A 63 11.13 -5.87 18.32
C TRP A 63 10.17 -4.70 18.59
N ASN A 64 9.05 -4.66 17.87
CA ASN A 64 8.02 -3.63 18.04
C ASN A 64 6.71 -4.11 17.41
N PRO A 65 5.69 -4.45 18.21
CA PRO A 65 4.43 -4.99 17.68
C PRO A 65 3.69 -4.00 16.77
N ALA A 66 3.94 -2.69 16.86
CA ALA A 66 3.38 -1.72 15.92
C ALA A 66 3.86 -1.94 14.48
N GLY A 67 5.05 -2.54 14.31
CA GLY A 67 5.63 -2.89 13.01
C GLY A 67 4.83 -3.92 12.23
N LEU A 68 4.01 -4.74 12.89
CA LEU A 68 3.13 -5.71 12.25
C LEU A 68 2.15 -5.06 11.28
N SER A 69 1.80 -3.79 11.48
CA SER A 69 0.94 -3.01 10.59
C SER A 69 1.49 -2.88 9.15
N GLN A 70 2.79 -3.06 8.96
CA GLN A 70 3.50 -2.94 7.68
C GLN A 70 3.49 -4.23 6.87
N ILE A 71 3.20 -5.36 7.51
CA ILE A 71 3.28 -6.68 6.88
C ILE A 71 2.10 -6.89 5.94
N THR A 72 2.41 -7.17 4.69
CA THR A 72 1.41 -7.30 3.62
C THR A 72 1.16 -8.73 3.14
N ARG A 73 2.06 -9.67 3.49
CA ARG A 73 1.92 -11.11 3.19
C ARG A 73 2.03 -11.93 4.47
N LYS A 74 1.54 -13.15 4.46
CA LYS A 74 1.86 -14.10 5.54
C LYS A 74 3.36 -14.33 5.54
N GLU A 75 3.96 -14.33 6.72
CA GLU A 75 5.39 -14.50 6.87
C GLU A 75 5.69 -15.47 8.00
N LEU A 76 6.59 -16.41 7.73
CA LEU A 76 7.20 -17.31 8.70
C LEU A 76 8.68 -16.97 8.77
N THR A 77 9.19 -16.69 9.97
CA THR A 77 10.62 -16.45 10.21
C THR A 77 11.15 -17.41 11.25
N LEU A 78 12.27 -18.01 10.94
CA LEU A 78 13.01 -18.94 11.78
C LEU A 78 14.41 -18.36 11.99
N LEU A 79 14.91 -18.42 13.22
CA LEU A 79 16.30 -18.14 13.57
C LEU A 79 16.83 -19.31 14.37
N LYS A 80 18.02 -19.78 14.04
CA LYS A 80 18.86 -20.61 14.89
C LYS A 80 20.18 -19.90 15.13
N ALA A 81 20.53 -19.70 16.37
CA ALA A 81 21.80 -19.13 16.77
C ALA A 81 22.55 -20.07 17.71
N THR A 82 23.87 -20.12 17.52
CA THR A 82 24.80 -20.72 18.48
C THR A 82 25.55 -19.56 19.12
N LEU A 83 25.39 -19.45 20.42
CA LEU A 83 26.05 -18.47 21.25
C LEU A 83 27.35 -19.05 21.82
N PHE A 84 27.98 -18.36 22.75
CA PHE A 84 29.15 -18.88 23.47
C PHE A 84 28.75 -20.00 24.45
N ALA A 85 29.70 -20.82 24.86
CA ALA A 85 29.51 -21.94 25.77
C ALA A 85 28.40 -22.93 25.35
N ASP A 86 28.37 -23.26 24.03
CA ASP A 86 27.41 -24.22 23.44
C ASP A 86 25.93 -23.93 23.72
N THR A 87 25.64 -22.69 24.10
CA THR A 87 24.25 -22.23 24.31
C THR A 87 23.56 -22.04 22.98
N THR A 88 22.39 -22.65 22.84
CA THR A 88 21.55 -22.51 21.64
C THR A 88 20.44 -21.48 21.89
N TYR A 89 20.13 -20.70 20.84
CA TYR A 89 19.06 -19.73 20.87
C TYR A 89 18.23 -19.81 19.58
N ASP A 90 16.97 -20.10 19.74
CA ASP A 90 16.04 -20.29 18.64
C ASP A 90 14.91 -19.24 18.71
N PHE A 91 14.49 -18.74 17.54
CA PHE A 91 13.33 -17.86 17.42
C PHE A 91 12.48 -18.31 16.25
N TYR A 92 11.18 -18.39 16.48
CA TYR A 92 10.16 -18.77 15.51
C TYR A 92 9.07 -17.70 15.54
N SER A 93 8.66 -17.22 14.39
CA SER A 93 7.57 -16.24 14.29
C SER A 93 6.72 -16.48 13.06
N PHE A 94 5.40 -16.44 13.25
CA PHE A 94 4.41 -16.48 12.19
C PHE A 94 3.54 -15.23 12.28
N VAL A 95 3.37 -14.53 11.15
CA VAL A 95 2.55 -13.33 11.06
C VAL A 95 1.52 -13.45 9.95
N LYS A 96 0.30 -13.02 10.25
CA LYS A 96 -0.81 -12.98 9.30
C LYS A 96 -1.41 -11.58 9.24
N PRO A 97 -1.29 -10.88 8.08
CA PRO A 97 -1.95 -9.59 7.87
C PRO A 97 -3.46 -9.73 7.75
N SER A 98 -4.18 -8.68 8.10
CA SER A 98 -5.63 -8.59 7.88
C SER A 98 -5.95 -8.48 6.39
N LYS A 99 -7.16 -8.85 6.00
CA LYS A 99 -7.59 -8.78 4.59
C LYS A 99 -7.60 -7.36 4.03
N LYS A 100 -7.85 -6.35 4.88
CA LYS A 100 -7.89 -4.93 4.49
C LYS A 100 -6.52 -4.26 4.48
N GLY A 101 -5.48 -4.90 5.04
CA GLY A 101 -4.18 -4.29 5.26
C GLY A 101 -4.15 -3.35 6.46
N GLY A 102 -2.95 -2.80 6.73
CA GLY A 102 -2.73 -1.85 7.81
C GLY A 102 -2.83 -2.44 9.22
N SER A 103 -3.03 -3.74 9.36
CA SER A 103 -2.96 -4.47 10.62
C SER A 103 -2.57 -5.92 10.41
N ALA A 104 -1.90 -6.51 11.40
CA ALA A 104 -1.59 -7.93 11.43
C ALA A 104 -1.51 -8.42 12.88
N TRP A 105 -1.67 -9.73 13.04
CA TRP A 105 -1.35 -10.42 14.27
C TRP A 105 -0.23 -11.43 14.01
N GLY A 106 0.52 -11.76 15.05
CA GLY A 106 1.58 -12.73 14.98
C GLY A 106 1.71 -13.54 16.27
N LEU A 107 2.27 -14.74 16.11
CA LEU A 107 2.69 -15.61 17.20
C LEU A 107 4.18 -15.80 17.06
N SER A 108 4.91 -15.73 18.18
CA SER A 108 6.33 -16.04 18.18
C SER A 108 6.72 -16.83 19.42
N MET A 109 7.76 -17.63 19.27
CA MET A 109 8.38 -18.41 20.33
C MET A 109 9.88 -18.16 20.30
N THR A 110 10.43 -17.82 21.44
CA THR A 110 11.87 -17.72 21.66
C THR A 110 12.28 -18.81 22.63
N LYS A 111 13.37 -19.49 22.35
CA LYS A 111 13.89 -20.55 23.23
C LYS A 111 15.40 -20.39 23.40
N LEU A 112 15.88 -20.43 24.62
CA LEU A 112 17.29 -20.55 24.97
C LEU A 112 17.50 -21.86 25.70
N GLY A 113 18.50 -22.59 25.29
CA GLY A 113 18.86 -23.85 25.90
C GLY A 113 20.37 -23.92 26.15
N SER A 114 20.75 -24.23 27.36
CA SER A 114 22.13 -24.52 27.76
C SER A 114 22.15 -25.78 28.58
N ALA A 115 23.02 -26.72 28.23
CA ALA A 115 23.11 -28.02 28.84
C ALA A 115 24.55 -28.32 29.30
N GLY A 116 24.72 -29.40 30.04
CA GLY A 116 26.03 -29.84 30.46
C GLY A 116 26.51 -29.25 31.80
N PHE A 117 25.61 -28.63 32.56
CA PHE A 117 25.96 -28.19 33.92
C PHE A 117 26.08 -29.39 34.85
N GLU A 118 27.23 -29.51 35.51
CA GLU A 118 27.44 -30.59 36.48
C GLU A 118 26.65 -30.31 37.76
N LYS A 119 25.92 -31.32 38.20
CA LYS A 119 25.24 -31.31 39.50
C LYS A 119 26.22 -31.80 40.56
N VAL A 120 26.61 -30.89 41.45
CA VAL A 120 27.60 -31.17 42.47
C VAL A 120 26.94 -31.22 43.83
N SER A 121 27.12 -32.31 44.55
CA SER A 121 26.77 -32.43 45.95
C SER A 121 28.02 -32.34 46.83
N THR A 122 27.90 -31.60 47.92
CA THR A 122 28.98 -31.45 48.89
C THR A 122 28.54 -32.02 50.22
N LYS A 123 29.40 -32.84 50.86
CA LYS A 123 29.23 -33.21 52.26
C LYS A 123 30.08 -32.28 53.10
N ILE A 124 29.47 -31.69 54.11
CA ILE A 124 30.11 -30.79 55.06
C ILE A 124 30.18 -31.53 56.41
N ASP A 125 31.35 -31.57 57.01
CA ASP A 125 31.53 -32.06 58.39
C ASP A 125 30.80 -31.12 59.35
N PRO A 126 29.85 -31.64 60.15
CA PRO A 126 29.08 -30.82 61.07
C PRO A 126 29.90 -30.13 62.15
N GLU A 127 31.03 -30.74 62.57
CA GLU A 127 31.84 -30.20 63.64
C GLU A 127 32.88 -29.19 63.17
N THR A 128 33.53 -29.49 62.04
CA THR A 128 34.61 -28.64 61.53
C THR A 128 34.16 -27.65 60.45
N GLN A 129 32.91 -27.75 59.93
CA GLN A 129 32.37 -26.98 58.81
C GLN A 129 33.22 -27.09 57.55
N ALA A 130 34.10 -28.11 57.49
CA ALA A 130 34.97 -28.35 56.34
C ALA A 130 34.27 -29.24 55.31
N TYR A 131 34.55 -29.01 54.00
CA TYR A 131 34.08 -29.89 52.93
C TYR A 131 34.81 -31.25 53.02
N THR A 132 34.06 -32.33 53.23
CA THR A 132 34.60 -33.69 53.34
C THR A 132 34.61 -34.44 52.01
N SER A 133 33.67 -34.10 51.11
CA SER A 133 33.67 -34.63 49.76
C SER A 133 32.89 -33.73 48.80
N VAL A 134 33.29 -33.73 47.53
CA VAL A 134 32.60 -33.11 46.42
C VAL A 134 32.33 -34.23 45.42
N ASN A 135 31.06 -34.55 45.17
CA ASN A 135 30.65 -35.59 44.24
C ASN A 135 29.87 -34.99 43.09
N THR A 136 30.10 -35.47 41.88
CA THR A 136 29.29 -35.12 40.71
C THR A 136 28.13 -36.11 40.61
N ASP A 137 26.90 -35.61 40.79
CA ASP A 137 25.67 -36.42 40.84
C ASP A 137 24.90 -36.41 39.51
N GLY A 138 25.59 -36.13 38.40
CA GLY A 138 25.01 -36.06 37.07
C GLY A 138 25.08 -34.67 36.47
N SER A 139 24.29 -34.41 35.44
CA SER A 139 24.21 -33.10 34.76
C SER A 139 22.77 -32.62 34.66
N PHE A 140 22.59 -31.29 34.57
CA PHE A 140 21.29 -30.67 34.31
C PHE A 140 21.36 -29.68 33.18
N ALA A 141 20.20 -29.28 32.68
CA ALA A 141 20.06 -28.25 31.66
C ALA A 141 19.25 -27.07 32.19
N VAL A 142 19.48 -25.91 31.61
CA VAL A 142 18.68 -24.70 31.81
C VAL A 142 17.95 -24.41 30.49
N GLU A 143 16.65 -24.36 30.55
CA GLU A 143 15.80 -23.99 29.42
C GLU A 143 14.97 -22.75 29.75
N GLU A 144 15.05 -21.76 28.92
CA GLU A 144 14.18 -20.58 28.99
C GLU A 144 13.39 -20.45 27.69
N SER A 145 12.11 -20.14 27.78
CA SER A 145 11.25 -19.98 26.62
C SER A 145 10.27 -18.84 26.83
N ALA A 146 9.92 -18.18 25.73
CA ALA A 146 8.90 -17.13 25.72
C ALA A 146 7.94 -17.36 24.54
N LEU A 147 6.67 -17.57 24.83
CA LEU A 147 5.59 -17.60 23.85
C LEU A 147 4.92 -16.23 23.83
N SER A 148 4.84 -15.60 22.66
CA SER A 148 4.29 -14.25 22.50
C SER A 148 3.18 -14.24 21.47
N TRP A 149 2.09 -13.54 21.77
CA TRP A 149 1.07 -13.13 20.83
C TRP A 149 1.15 -11.61 20.67
N ALA A 150 1.17 -11.13 19.42
CA ALA A 150 1.30 -9.72 19.13
C ALA A 150 0.27 -9.27 18.11
N TYR A 151 -0.17 -8.02 18.23
CA TYR A 151 -1.08 -7.36 17.29
C TYR A 151 -0.59 -5.94 17.03
N GLY A 152 -0.58 -5.54 15.76
CA GLY A 152 -0.23 -4.18 15.34
C GLY A 152 -1.25 -3.63 14.36
N ARG A 153 -1.53 -2.33 14.48
CA ARG A 153 -2.49 -1.63 13.63
C ARG A 153 -2.02 -0.22 13.31
N LYS A 154 -2.20 0.18 12.05
CA LYS A 154 -2.12 1.56 11.59
C LYS A 154 -3.39 2.29 12.01
N VAL A 155 -3.24 3.35 12.80
CA VAL A 155 -4.37 4.12 13.37
C VAL A 155 -4.69 5.32 12.47
N VAL A 156 -3.65 6.04 12.05
CA VAL A 156 -3.72 7.12 11.07
C VAL A 156 -2.59 6.96 10.07
N ASP A 157 -2.57 7.74 8.99
CA ASP A 157 -1.66 7.52 7.85
C ASP A 157 -0.18 7.36 8.20
N HIS A 158 0.27 7.98 9.27
CA HIS A 158 1.68 8.00 9.66
C HIS A 158 1.94 7.40 11.04
N VAL A 159 0.92 6.84 11.71
CA VAL A 159 1.06 6.31 13.06
C VAL A 159 0.48 4.92 13.16
N SER A 160 1.30 4.00 13.66
CA SER A 160 0.90 2.64 13.99
C SER A 160 1.12 2.38 15.48
N ILE A 161 0.26 1.60 16.07
CA ILE A 161 0.36 1.12 17.46
C ILE A 161 0.30 -0.39 17.49
N GLY A 162 0.84 -0.98 18.54
CA GLY A 162 0.79 -2.44 18.72
C GLY A 162 0.92 -2.84 20.18
N THR A 163 0.51 -4.05 20.45
CA THR A 163 0.64 -4.68 21.75
C THR A 163 1.13 -6.12 21.61
N ALA A 164 1.84 -6.61 22.61
CA ALA A 164 2.19 -8.01 22.71
C ALA A 164 1.91 -8.54 24.13
N LEU A 165 1.44 -9.77 24.21
CA LEU A 165 1.30 -10.54 25.44
C LEU A 165 2.28 -11.69 25.38
N ARG A 166 3.01 -11.91 26.47
CA ARG A 166 4.11 -12.87 26.53
C ARG A 166 3.99 -13.74 27.77
N LYS A 167 4.13 -15.04 27.57
CA LYS A 167 4.35 -16.00 28.65
C LYS A 167 5.80 -16.46 28.59
N ILE A 168 6.54 -16.25 29.67
CA ILE A 168 7.94 -16.66 29.82
C ILE A 168 7.96 -17.83 30.77
N THR A 169 8.72 -18.86 30.46
CA THR A 169 8.93 -20.05 31.31
C THR A 169 10.42 -20.28 31.41
N ARG A 170 10.91 -20.48 32.64
CA ARG A 170 12.27 -20.86 32.94
C ARG A 170 12.25 -22.20 33.67
N ALA A 171 12.99 -23.15 33.18
CA ALA A 171 13.16 -24.46 33.79
C ALA A 171 14.64 -24.68 34.11
N VAL A 172 14.92 -25.02 35.33
CA VAL A 172 16.28 -25.36 35.83
C VAL A 172 16.18 -26.66 36.60
N ASP A 173 16.81 -27.70 36.08
CA ASP A 173 16.71 -29.05 36.64
C ASP A 173 15.23 -29.49 36.79
N THR A 174 14.76 -29.64 38.02
CA THR A 174 13.38 -30.04 38.36
C THR A 174 12.44 -28.88 38.68
N SER A 175 12.96 -27.67 38.79
CA SER A 175 12.18 -26.45 39.12
C SER A 175 11.75 -25.69 37.86
N SER A 176 10.56 -25.12 37.89
CA SER A 176 10.05 -24.31 36.77
C SER A 176 9.25 -23.10 37.28
N ASP A 177 9.64 -21.94 36.81
CA ASP A 177 8.96 -20.67 37.05
C ASP A 177 8.29 -20.15 35.77
N SER A 178 7.20 -19.41 35.91
CA SER A 178 6.57 -18.75 34.79
C SER A 178 6.18 -17.28 35.06
N SER A 179 6.31 -16.45 34.05
CA SER A 179 5.93 -15.04 34.12
C SER A 179 5.04 -14.66 32.94
N MET A 180 4.10 -13.77 33.20
CA MET A 180 3.28 -13.14 32.16
C MET A 180 3.69 -11.68 32.03
N ALA A 181 3.83 -11.20 30.81
CA ALA A 181 4.20 -9.81 30.55
C ALA A 181 3.38 -9.22 29.38
N ALA A 182 3.25 -7.90 29.41
CA ALA A 182 2.62 -7.15 28.31
C ALA A 182 3.54 -6.03 27.83
N ASP A 183 3.57 -5.83 26.52
CA ASP A 183 4.35 -4.80 25.84
C ASP A 183 3.43 -3.86 25.04
N LEU A 184 3.85 -2.61 24.89
CA LEU A 184 3.26 -1.64 23.96
C LEU A 184 4.31 -1.13 22.98
N GLY A 185 3.87 -0.87 21.74
CA GLY A 185 4.70 -0.32 20.69
C GLY A 185 4.02 0.78 19.92
N ALA A 186 4.82 1.69 19.39
CA ALA A 186 4.39 2.71 18.44
C ALA A 186 5.41 2.88 17.32
N LEU A 187 4.93 3.22 16.11
CA LEU A 187 5.74 3.62 14.97
C LEU A 187 5.16 4.88 14.37
N ILE A 188 6.04 5.82 14.03
CA ILE A 188 5.70 7.09 13.39
C ILE A 188 6.51 7.21 12.11
N ASP A 189 5.83 7.21 10.97
CA ASP A 189 6.43 7.37 9.65
C ASP A 189 6.46 8.84 9.24
N SER A 190 7.54 9.29 8.58
CA SER A 190 7.54 10.57 7.89
C SER A 190 6.58 10.52 6.69
N LYS A 191 6.12 11.70 6.21
CA LYS A 191 5.22 11.79 5.04
C LYS A 191 5.78 11.13 3.79
N GLU A 192 7.09 11.15 3.61
CA GLU A 192 7.79 10.53 2.48
C GLU A 192 8.09 9.04 2.72
N GLY A 193 7.81 8.54 3.94
CA GLY A 193 8.05 7.13 4.33
C GLY A 193 9.52 6.73 4.34
N GLN A 194 10.45 7.71 4.35
CA GLN A 194 11.89 7.46 4.39
C GLN A 194 12.39 7.36 5.81
N ARG A 195 11.94 8.29 6.67
CA ARG A 195 12.32 8.32 8.10
C ARG A 195 11.23 7.74 8.97
N ARG A 196 11.65 6.99 9.97
CA ARG A 196 10.74 6.36 10.93
C ARG A 196 11.27 6.49 12.36
N ILE A 197 10.37 6.70 13.30
CA ILE A 197 10.64 6.68 14.74
C ILE A 197 9.86 5.52 15.34
N GLY A 198 10.52 4.69 16.12
CA GLY A 198 9.95 3.57 16.83
C GLY A 198 10.06 3.75 18.35
N LEU A 199 9.01 3.38 19.05
CA LEU A 199 8.95 3.34 20.49
C LEU A 199 8.41 1.99 20.92
N LYS A 200 9.06 1.38 21.93
CA LYS A 200 8.57 0.19 22.60
C LYS A 200 8.74 0.33 24.11
N VAL A 201 7.72 -0.06 24.84
CA VAL A 201 7.76 -0.23 26.29
C VAL A 201 7.45 -1.69 26.59
N SER A 202 8.41 -2.41 27.12
CA SER A 202 8.29 -3.84 27.45
C SER A 202 8.05 -4.02 28.93
N ASN A 203 7.28 -5.08 29.24
CA ASN A 203 6.96 -5.48 30.59
C ASN A 203 6.22 -4.37 31.40
N ILE A 204 5.30 -3.63 30.76
CA ILE A 204 4.43 -2.64 31.43
C ILE A 204 3.53 -3.29 32.49
N TYR A 205 3.22 -4.55 32.30
CA TYR A 205 2.62 -5.43 33.27
C TYR A 205 3.45 -6.71 33.30
N ALA A 206 3.88 -7.11 34.50
CA ALA A 206 4.61 -8.35 34.67
C ALA A 206 4.15 -9.01 35.98
N LYS A 207 3.80 -10.30 35.90
CA LYS A 207 3.43 -11.12 37.05
C LYS A 207 4.18 -12.43 36.96
N THR A 208 4.98 -12.74 37.98
CA THR A 208 5.69 -14.02 38.12
C THR A 208 4.89 -14.94 39.01
N SER A 209 4.91 -16.23 38.70
CA SER A 209 4.33 -17.33 39.49
C SER A 209 5.41 -18.38 39.64
N GLY A 210 5.77 -18.73 40.87
CA GLY A 210 6.85 -19.65 41.23
C GLY A 210 7.39 -19.32 42.61
N ASP A 211 8.46 -19.98 42.98
CA ASP A 211 9.09 -19.88 44.31
C ASP A 211 9.94 -18.58 44.46
N THR A 212 10.14 -17.82 43.36
CA THR A 212 10.95 -16.60 43.34
C THR A 212 10.09 -15.37 43.16
N GLU A 213 10.36 -14.29 43.94
CA GLU A 213 9.74 -12.99 43.78
C GLU A 213 10.35 -12.12 42.64
N ASP A 214 11.02 -12.77 41.70
CA ASP A 214 11.70 -12.09 40.60
C ASP A 214 10.68 -11.42 39.68
N SER A 215 10.76 -10.11 39.54
CA SER A 215 9.92 -9.33 38.64
C SER A 215 10.69 -8.92 37.39
N LEU A 216 10.06 -9.06 36.23
CA LEU A 216 10.61 -8.59 34.95
C LEU A 216 10.82 -7.07 34.97
N PRO A 217 12.01 -6.58 34.56
CA PRO A 217 12.27 -5.14 34.55
C PRO A 217 11.45 -4.46 33.45
N LEU A 218 10.98 -3.25 33.74
CA LEU A 218 10.45 -2.34 32.73
C LEU A 218 11.57 -1.90 31.80
N VAL A 219 11.38 -2.08 30.48
CA VAL A 219 12.36 -1.65 29.47
C VAL A 219 11.69 -0.70 28.49
N PHE A 220 12.33 0.45 28.31
CA PHE A 220 11.94 1.46 27.34
C PHE A 220 12.94 1.48 26.20
N ARG A 221 12.50 1.36 24.94
CA ARG A 221 13.35 1.42 23.75
C ARG A 221 12.84 2.45 22.77
N LEU A 222 13.71 3.36 22.36
CA LEU A 222 13.46 4.40 21.37
C LEU A 222 14.44 4.22 20.22
N GLY A 223 13.96 4.30 18.99
CA GLY A 223 14.81 4.20 17.82
C GLY A 223 14.38 5.13 16.69
N ILE A 224 15.34 5.42 15.84
CA ILE A 224 15.15 6.16 14.60
C ILE A 224 15.80 5.40 13.46
N SER A 225 15.14 5.38 12.31
CA SER A 225 15.73 4.85 11.06
C SER A 225 15.46 5.80 9.91
N ASP A 226 16.39 5.80 8.94
CA ASP A 226 16.28 6.61 7.74
C ASP A 226 16.76 5.82 6.51
N GLN A 227 16.14 6.06 5.35
CA GLN A 227 16.45 5.38 4.10
C GLN A 227 17.05 6.36 3.10
N PHE A 228 18.23 6.01 2.55
CA PHE A 228 19.03 6.81 1.62
C PHE A 228 19.17 6.13 0.25
N PHE A 229 19.66 6.87 -0.74
CA PHE A 229 20.00 6.35 -2.09
C PHE A 229 18.85 5.58 -2.75
N LYS A 230 17.65 6.18 -2.82
CA LYS A 230 16.44 5.55 -3.34
C LYS A 230 16.10 4.24 -2.60
N ARG A 231 16.23 4.26 -1.27
CA ARG A 231 15.98 3.15 -0.34
C ARG A 231 16.96 1.97 -0.44
N ARG A 232 18.16 2.21 -1.02
CA ARG A 232 19.22 1.18 -1.06
C ARG A 232 19.97 1.05 0.26
N LEU A 233 20.11 2.14 1.01
CA LEU A 233 20.76 2.15 2.31
C LEU A 233 19.73 2.47 3.39
N LEU A 234 19.58 1.59 4.36
CA LEU A 234 18.84 1.79 5.59
C LEU A 234 19.86 1.96 6.72
N LEU A 235 19.75 3.03 7.49
CA LEU A 235 20.49 3.24 8.73
C LEU A 235 19.50 3.31 9.89
N ALA A 236 19.87 2.71 11.02
CA ALA A 236 19.05 2.71 12.23
C ALA A 236 19.92 2.93 13.48
N PHE A 237 19.32 3.60 14.46
CA PHE A 237 19.90 3.83 15.77
C PHE A 237 18.82 3.68 16.83
N ASP A 238 19.07 2.84 17.85
CA ASP A 238 18.19 2.59 18.97
C ASP A 238 18.92 2.87 20.30
N VAL A 239 18.17 3.34 21.28
CA VAL A 239 18.60 3.43 22.68
C VAL A 239 17.57 2.69 23.52
N ASP A 240 18.03 1.83 24.41
CA ASP A 240 17.18 1.16 25.37
C ASP A 240 17.59 1.47 26.82
N LYS A 241 16.60 1.65 27.66
CA LYS A 241 16.76 1.82 29.10
C LYS A 241 16.05 0.68 29.81
N ASN A 242 16.84 -0.21 30.38
CA ASN A 242 16.39 -1.12 31.41
C ASN A 242 16.54 -0.43 32.76
N PHE A 243 15.44 -0.30 33.52
CA PHE A 243 15.48 0.43 34.80
C PHE A 243 16.27 -0.28 35.91
N ARG A 244 16.72 -1.50 35.64
CA ARG A 244 17.59 -2.27 36.56
C ARG A 244 19.00 -2.52 36.01
N ALA A 245 19.31 -2.01 34.82
CA ALA A 245 20.59 -2.19 34.16
C ALA A 245 21.10 -0.90 33.49
N ASN A 246 22.27 -0.98 32.87
CA ASN A 246 22.83 0.11 32.09
C ASN A 246 21.93 0.49 30.90
N THR A 247 22.08 1.71 30.41
CA THR A 247 21.45 2.14 29.17
C THR A 247 22.21 1.56 27.98
N GLY A 248 21.52 0.76 27.16
CA GLY A 248 22.07 0.20 25.94
C GLY A 248 21.93 1.14 24.73
N TRP A 249 22.82 0.99 23.77
CA TRP A 249 22.75 1.64 22.45
C TRP A 249 23.06 0.65 21.35
N HIS A 250 22.37 0.82 20.22
CA HIS A 250 22.48 -0.04 19.06
C HIS A 250 22.53 0.82 17.79
N THR A 251 23.38 0.50 16.86
CA THR A 251 23.41 1.15 15.56
C THR A 251 23.63 0.12 14.47
N GLY A 252 23.01 0.31 13.33
CA GLY A 252 23.17 -0.62 12.24
C GLY A 252 22.77 -0.07 10.90
N GLY A 253 23.24 -0.76 9.87
CA GLY A 253 22.94 -0.46 8.49
C GLY A 253 22.67 -1.69 7.66
N GLU A 254 21.75 -1.57 6.70
CA GLU A 254 21.48 -2.57 5.67
C GLU A 254 21.64 -1.92 4.31
N PHE A 255 22.53 -2.47 3.47
CA PHE A 255 22.77 -2.01 2.10
C PHE A 255 22.32 -3.06 1.08
N SER A 256 21.47 -2.65 0.15
CA SER A 256 20.97 -3.48 -0.95
C SER A 256 21.91 -3.35 -2.15
N PHE A 257 22.83 -4.31 -2.33
CA PHE A 257 23.71 -4.39 -3.49
C PHE A 257 22.92 -4.68 -4.76
N THR A 258 22.02 -5.64 -4.67
CA THR A 258 21.06 -6.00 -5.72
C THR A 258 19.64 -6.10 -5.12
N ARG A 259 18.64 -6.43 -5.93
CA ARG A 259 17.29 -6.72 -5.43
C ARG A 259 17.25 -7.93 -4.50
N ASN A 260 18.19 -8.85 -4.67
CA ASN A 260 18.18 -10.14 -4.01
C ASN A 260 19.26 -10.26 -2.93
N PHE A 261 20.31 -9.45 -2.98
CA PHE A 261 21.46 -9.54 -2.06
C PHE A 261 21.63 -8.26 -1.26
N LYS A 262 21.71 -8.43 0.07
CA LYS A 262 21.87 -7.35 1.05
C LYS A 262 23.02 -7.67 1.99
N GLY A 263 23.83 -6.65 2.31
CA GLY A 263 24.83 -6.69 3.36
C GLY A 263 24.40 -5.87 4.56
N ARG A 264 24.86 -6.25 5.74
CA ARG A 264 24.52 -5.62 7.01
C ARG A 264 25.73 -5.46 7.88
N PHE A 265 25.67 -4.40 8.67
CA PHE A 265 26.65 -4.10 9.68
C PHE A 265 25.97 -3.53 10.91
N GLY A 266 26.42 -3.88 12.10
CA GLY A 266 25.88 -3.42 13.36
C GLY A 266 26.93 -3.26 14.45
N LEU A 267 26.67 -2.36 15.38
CA LEU A 267 27.43 -2.15 16.59
C LEU A 267 26.46 -2.00 17.75
N GLN A 268 26.81 -2.58 18.89
CA GLN A 268 26.05 -2.41 20.12
C GLN A 268 26.95 -2.31 21.34
N GLY A 269 26.43 -1.63 22.37
CA GLY A 269 27.14 -1.42 23.60
C GLY A 269 26.23 -0.83 24.68
N ASP A 270 26.80 -0.51 25.84
CA ASP A 270 26.11 0.19 26.90
C ASP A 270 26.98 1.23 27.61
N GLN A 271 26.36 2.02 28.48
CA GLN A 271 27.05 3.08 29.20
C GLN A 271 28.05 2.61 30.27
N GLY A 272 27.92 1.36 30.77
CA GLY A 272 28.81 0.83 31.82
C GLY A 272 30.04 0.14 31.25
N GLU A 273 29.85 -0.75 30.28
CA GLU A 273 30.91 -1.56 29.69
C GLU A 273 31.44 -1.00 28.36
N GLY A 274 30.74 -0.01 27.80
CA GLY A 274 31.11 0.60 26.54
C GLY A 274 30.70 -0.24 25.32
N PHE A 275 31.64 -0.50 24.43
CA PHE A 275 31.42 -1.30 23.23
C PHE A 275 31.39 -2.80 23.59
N ARG A 276 30.36 -3.53 23.13
CA ARG A 276 30.18 -4.95 23.44
C ARG A 276 30.31 -5.87 22.24
N GLU A 277 29.68 -5.53 21.14
CA GLU A 277 29.59 -6.45 19.99
C GLU A 277 29.62 -5.73 18.66
N THR A 278 30.31 -6.34 17.69
CA THR A 278 30.24 -6.00 16.27
C THR A 278 29.51 -7.08 15.53
N ASP A 279 28.52 -6.70 14.74
CA ASP A 279 27.73 -7.60 13.91
C ASP A 279 28.02 -7.38 12.44
N VAL A 280 28.16 -8.48 11.69
CA VAL A 280 28.23 -8.47 10.23
C VAL A 280 27.27 -9.52 9.71
N GLY A 281 26.50 -9.18 8.67
CA GLY A 281 25.54 -10.12 8.12
C GLY A 281 25.29 -9.92 6.64
N PHE A 282 24.67 -10.92 6.05
CA PHE A 282 24.16 -10.84 4.69
C PHE A 282 22.83 -11.57 4.57
N GLY A 283 22.04 -11.18 3.57
CA GLY A 283 20.78 -11.80 3.24
C GLY A 283 20.66 -12.03 1.75
N TYR A 284 20.17 -13.19 1.38
CA TYR A 284 19.88 -13.53 -0.02
C TYR A 284 18.43 -13.96 -0.17
N THR A 285 17.70 -13.25 -1.03
CA THR A 285 16.28 -13.51 -1.29
C THR A 285 16.10 -14.26 -2.61
N LEU A 286 15.51 -15.44 -2.55
CA LEU A 286 15.12 -16.24 -3.71
C LEU A 286 13.60 -16.30 -3.77
N LYS A 287 12.99 -15.56 -4.71
CA LYS A 287 11.52 -15.43 -4.82
C LYS A 287 10.87 -14.98 -3.49
N SER A 288 10.25 -15.91 -2.77
CA SER A 288 9.52 -15.65 -1.52
C SER A 288 10.30 -16.06 -0.27
N VAL A 289 11.48 -16.64 -0.42
CA VAL A 289 12.33 -17.12 0.67
C VAL A 289 13.56 -16.24 0.78
N THR A 290 13.89 -15.83 1.99
CA THR A 290 15.12 -15.12 2.31
C THR A 290 15.94 -15.96 3.28
N LEU A 291 17.20 -16.15 2.95
CA LEU A 291 18.20 -16.74 3.83
C LEU A 291 19.06 -15.61 4.37
N ASP A 292 19.16 -15.54 5.68
CA ASP A 292 19.95 -14.55 6.39
C ASP A 292 21.03 -15.25 7.19
N TYR A 293 22.21 -14.69 7.19
CA TYR A 293 23.33 -15.10 8.04
C TYR A 293 23.92 -13.88 8.72
N SER A 294 24.23 -14.00 10.00
CA SER A 294 25.00 -12.98 10.71
C SER A 294 25.99 -13.60 11.71
N LEU A 295 27.08 -12.89 11.87
CA LEU A 295 28.16 -13.20 12.80
C LEU A 295 28.22 -12.06 13.80
N GLY A 296 28.18 -12.37 15.08
CA GLY A 296 28.38 -11.43 16.17
C GLY A 296 29.72 -11.68 16.84
N LEU A 297 30.54 -10.65 16.90
CA LEU A 297 31.83 -10.65 17.57
C LEU A 297 31.68 -9.93 18.91
N HIS A 298 31.35 -10.69 19.94
CA HIS A 298 31.14 -10.19 21.29
C HIS A 298 32.43 -10.35 22.12
N THR A 299 32.59 -9.54 23.15
CA THR A 299 33.72 -9.62 24.10
C THR A 299 33.84 -10.98 24.78
N LEU A 300 32.74 -11.72 24.94
CA LEU A 300 32.67 -13.07 25.53
C LEU A 300 32.88 -14.21 24.53
N GLY A 301 32.91 -13.92 23.23
CA GLY A 301 33.05 -14.94 22.19
C GLY A 301 32.28 -14.61 20.93
N THR A 302 32.33 -15.51 19.96
CA THR A 302 31.68 -15.35 18.67
C THR A 302 30.33 -16.07 18.67
N SER A 303 29.32 -15.42 18.14
CA SER A 303 27.99 -16.02 17.90
C SER A 303 27.69 -16.13 16.41
N THR A 304 27.12 -17.26 15.99
CA THR A 304 26.67 -17.48 14.61
C THR A 304 25.15 -17.57 14.58
N ARG A 305 24.54 -16.95 13.58
CA ARG A 305 23.09 -16.80 13.51
C ARG A 305 22.62 -17.06 12.09
N MET A 306 21.76 -18.06 11.90
CA MET A 306 21.16 -18.43 10.62
C MET A 306 19.66 -18.17 10.69
N GLY A 307 19.16 -17.46 9.69
CA GLY A 307 17.74 -17.11 9.58
C GLY A 307 17.15 -17.58 8.26
N LEU A 308 15.89 -18.00 8.31
CA LEU A 308 15.08 -18.26 7.14
C LEU A 308 13.76 -17.52 7.31
N SER A 309 13.44 -16.69 6.32
CA SER A 309 12.14 -16.01 6.26
C SER A 309 11.41 -16.41 4.98
N TRP A 310 10.15 -16.81 5.12
CA TRP A 310 9.31 -17.22 4.00
C TRP A 310 8.05 -16.38 3.96
N LYS A 311 7.89 -15.57 2.88
CA LYS A 311 6.71 -14.76 2.59
C LYS A 311 5.83 -15.50 1.59
N PHE A 312 4.61 -15.86 1.99
CA PHE A 312 3.73 -16.69 1.18
C PHE A 312 2.30 -16.19 1.10
N GLY A 313 1.59 -16.72 0.10
CA GLY A 313 0.25 -16.25 -0.23
C GLY A 313 0.24 -14.91 -0.94
N GLN A 314 -0.93 -14.50 -1.39
CA GLN A 314 -1.14 -13.23 -2.08
C GLN A 314 -0.95 -12.05 -1.13
N SER A 315 -0.27 -11.01 -1.58
CA SER A 315 -0.15 -9.76 -0.85
C SER A 315 -1.52 -9.09 -0.66
N VAL A 316 -1.72 -8.45 0.48
CA VAL A 316 -2.92 -7.65 0.71
C VAL A 316 -3.04 -6.52 -0.32
N LEU A 317 -1.92 -5.94 -0.75
CA LEU A 317 -1.89 -4.90 -1.79
C LEU A 317 -2.31 -5.46 -3.16
N GLU A 318 -1.74 -6.59 -3.56
CA GLU A 318 -2.12 -7.29 -4.82
C GLU A 318 -3.61 -7.65 -4.83
N ARG A 319 -4.11 -8.21 -3.72
CA ARG A 319 -5.54 -8.55 -3.57
C ARG A 319 -6.44 -7.32 -3.63
N ARG A 320 -6.02 -6.21 -3.01
CA ARG A 320 -6.76 -4.95 -3.06
C ARG A 320 -6.85 -4.41 -4.48
N GLU A 321 -5.73 -4.42 -5.21
CA GLU A 321 -5.66 -4.01 -6.61
C GLU A 321 -6.53 -4.90 -7.51
N GLU A 322 -6.46 -6.22 -7.31
CA GLU A 322 -7.31 -7.17 -8.04
C GLU A 322 -8.80 -6.96 -7.77
N ASN A 323 -9.20 -6.80 -6.51
CA ASN A 323 -10.59 -6.50 -6.14
C ASN A 323 -11.07 -5.17 -6.74
N LEU A 324 -10.22 -4.14 -6.72
CA LEU A 324 -10.51 -2.85 -7.31
C LEU A 324 -10.73 -2.98 -8.82
N ASN A 325 -9.83 -3.68 -9.52
CA ASN A 325 -9.96 -3.94 -10.95
C ASN A 325 -11.23 -4.73 -11.28
N GLN A 326 -11.58 -5.73 -10.47
CA GLN A 326 -12.83 -6.49 -10.63
C GLN A 326 -14.08 -5.61 -10.45
N LEU A 327 -14.09 -4.69 -9.48
CA LEU A 327 -15.19 -3.76 -9.27
C LEU A 327 -15.32 -2.78 -10.43
N VAL A 328 -14.21 -2.24 -10.92
CA VAL A 328 -14.21 -1.36 -12.10
C VAL A 328 -14.70 -2.12 -13.34
N GLN A 329 -14.25 -3.35 -13.58
CA GLN A 329 -14.76 -4.18 -14.69
C GLN A 329 -16.26 -4.45 -14.59
N LYS A 330 -16.78 -4.76 -13.38
CA LYS A 330 -18.22 -4.93 -13.15
C LYS A 330 -18.99 -3.64 -13.43
N ALA A 331 -18.44 -2.49 -13.06
CA ALA A 331 -19.02 -1.19 -13.37
C ALA A 331 -19.14 -0.96 -14.88
N PHE A 332 -18.07 -1.22 -15.64
CA PHE A 332 -18.11 -1.12 -17.10
C PHE A 332 -19.08 -2.11 -17.72
N ALA A 333 -19.16 -3.34 -17.24
CA ALA A 333 -20.12 -4.34 -17.71
C ALA A 333 -21.57 -3.91 -17.43
N ALA A 334 -21.85 -3.36 -16.25
CA ALA A 334 -23.16 -2.79 -15.93
C ALA A 334 -23.52 -1.61 -16.86
N ALA A 335 -22.53 -0.73 -17.14
CA ALA A 335 -22.70 0.40 -18.05
C ALA A 335 -22.96 -0.05 -19.50
N GLN A 336 -22.27 -1.10 -19.98
CA GLN A 336 -22.53 -1.71 -21.28
C GLN A 336 -23.96 -2.24 -21.43
N ASN A 337 -24.51 -2.75 -20.34
CA ASN A 337 -25.91 -3.21 -20.27
C ASN A 337 -26.91 -2.05 -20.02
N GLY A 338 -26.44 -0.81 -19.96
CA GLY A 338 -27.26 0.37 -19.72
C GLY A 338 -27.75 0.55 -18.29
N ASN A 339 -27.20 -0.18 -17.32
CA ASN A 339 -27.53 -0.02 -15.90
C ASN A 339 -26.47 0.86 -15.20
N TYR A 340 -26.64 2.18 -15.30
CA TYR A 340 -25.65 3.13 -14.80
C TYR A 340 -25.68 3.28 -13.29
N LEU A 341 -26.82 3.03 -12.67
CA LEU A 341 -26.94 3.01 -11.20
C LEU A 341 -26.06 1.90 -10.61
N ALA A 342 -26.20 0.68 -11.14
CA ALA A 342 -25.35 -0.44 -10.72
C ALA A 342 -23.85 -0.17 -11.01
N ALA A 343 -23.54 0.48 -12.14
CA ALA A 343 -22.16 0.88 -12.44
C ALA A 343 -21.61 1.85 -11.38
N GLN A 344 -22.41 2.85 -10.97
CA GLN A 344 -22.02 3.80 -9.93
C GLN A 344 -21.84 3.12 -8.57
N GLU A 345 -22.72 2.18 -8.19
CA GLU A 345 -22.58 1.40 -6.95
C GLU A 345 -21.26 0.62 -6.91
N GLN A 346 -20.87 -0.01 -8.03
CA GLN A 346 -19.59 -0.72 -8.11
C GLN A 346 -18.39 0.23 -8.01
N LEU A 347 -18.47 1.40 -8.63
CA LEU A 347 -17.41 2.42 -8.55
C LEU A 347 -17.32 3.02 -7.15
N GLN A 348 -18.44 3.23 -6.46
CA GLN A 348 -18.44 3.67 -5.07
C GLN A 348 -17.78 2.62 -4.17
N ALA A 349 -18.12 1.34 -4.35
CA ALA A 349 -17.47 0.25 -3.62
C ALA A 349 -15.94 0.18 -3.92
N ALA A 350 -15.53 0.47 -5.15
CA ALA A 350 -14.11 0.57 -5.52
C ALA A 350 -13.43 1.77 -4.84
N LEU A 351 -14.12 2.92 -4.75
CA LEU A 351 -13.63 4.11 -4.07
C LEU A 351 -13.52 3.90 -2.54
N ASP A 352 -14.46 3.17 -1.94
CA ASP A 352 -14.41 2.81 -0.52
C ASP A 352 -13.22 1.89 -0.20
N LEU A 353 -12.83 1.04 -1.16
CA LEU A 353 -11.62 0.23 -1.07
C LEU A 353 -10.34 1.08 -1.15
N ASP A 354 -10.29 2.05 -2.05
CA ASP A 354 -9.16 2.96 -2.24
C ASP A 354 -9.60 4.41 -2.48
N PRO A 355 -9.87 5.18 -1.39
CA PRO A 355 -10.28 6.57 -1.51
C PRO A 355 -9.26 7.49 -2.19
N SER A 356 -8.00 7.08 -2.26
CA SER A 356 -6.92 7.87 -2.87
C SER A 356 -6.73 7.63 -4.37
N ASN A 357 -7.43 6.68 -4.95
CA ASN A 357 -7.28 6.30 -6.35
C ASN A 357 -7.95 7.34 -7.28
N LYS A 358 -7.13 8.21 -7.86
CA LYS A 358 -7.59 9.30 -8.73
C LYS A 358 -8.42 8.83 -9.93
N ASN A 359 -8.06 7.69 -10.52
CA ASN A 359 -8.79 7.15 -11.67
C ASN A 359 -10.21 6.73 -11.29
N VAL A 360 -10.36 6.06 -10.15
CA VAL A 360 -11.68 5.66 -9.64
C VAL A 360 -12.48 6.88 -9.21
N GLN A 361 -11.87 7.89 -8.58
CA GLN A 361 -12.54 9.15 -8.23
C GLN A 361 -13.15 9.80 -9.46
N VAL A 362 -12.34 10.00 -10.52
CA VAL A 362 -12.80 10.61 -11.78
C VAL A 362 -13.92 9.79 -12.43
N LEU A 363 -13.80 8.46 -12.46
CA LEU A 363 -14.87 7.60 -12.98
C LEU A 363 -16.16 7.71 -12.16
N THR A 364 -16.05 7.71 -10.83
CA THR A 364 -17.21 7.85 -9.93
C THR A 364 -17.92 9.19 -10.13
N GLU A 365 -17.18 10.29 -10.25
CA GLU A 365 -17.75 11.61 -10.56
C GLU A 365 -18.45 11.64 -11.91
N LYS A 366 -17.87 11.05 -12.95
CA LYS A 366 -18.49 10.95 -14.27
C LYS A 366 -19.80 10.16 -14.21
N PHE A 367 -19.79 8.99 -13.57
CA PHE A 367 -21.01 8.18 -13.44
C PHE A 367 -22.05 8.81 -12.53
N LEU A 368 -21.67 9.61 -11.53
CA LEU A 368 -22.62 10.40 -10.75
C LEU A 368 -23.37 11.42 -11.63
N LYS A 369 -22.66 12.09 -12.55
CA LYS A 369 -23.27 13.00 -13.54
C LYS A 369 -24.20 12.24 -14.49
N VAL A 370 -23.82 11.05 -14.92
CA VAL A 370 -24.66 10.19 -15.77
C VAL A 370 -25.93 9.79 -15.05
N VAL A 371 -25.83 9.21 -13.86
CA VAL A 371 -26.97 8.69 -13.09
C VAL A 371 -27.94 9.80 -12.70
N SER A 372 -27.44 10.99 -12.37
CA SER A 372 -28.30 12.15 -12.04
C SER A 372 -29.21 12.59 -13.21
N ASN A 373 -28.88 12.23 -14.45
CA ASN A 373 -29.66 12.58 -15.63
C ASN A 373 -30.27 11.34 -16.28
N VAL A 374 -29.49 10.28 -16.49
CA VAL A 374 -29.90 9.05 -17.18
C VAL A 374 -29.54 7.85 -16.29
N PRO A 375 -30.41 7.43 -15.39
CA PRO A 375 -30.09 6.31 -14.47
C PRO A 375 -30.00 4.95 -15.19
N SER A 376 -30.68 4.81 -16.34
CA SER A 376 -30.69 3.60 -17.14
C SER A 376 -30.96 3.89 -18.61
N ALA A 377 -30.35 3.09 -19.49
CA ALA A 377 -30.62 3.04 -20.93
C ALA A 377 -30.57 1.60 -21.43
N GLN A 378 -31.48 0.77 -20.89
CA GLN A 378 -31.63 -0.64 -21.25
C GLN A 378 -32.52 -0.77 -22.48
N GLY A 379 -32.37 -1.88 -23.20
CA GLY A 379 -33.18 -2.16 -24.40
C GLY A 379 -32.38 -2.10 -25.69
N SER A 380 -33.04 -2.48 -26.77
CA SER A 380 -32.47 -2.55 -28.13
C SER A 380 -32.82 -1.34 -29.01
N GLU A 381 -33.55 -0.37 -28.48
CA GLU A 381 -33.87 0.85 -29.20
C GLU A 381 -32.60 1.59 -29.62
N GLU A 382 -32.60 2.16 -30.82
CA GLU A 382 -31.45 2.85 -31.38
C GLU A 382 -30.95 4.00 -30.48
N SER A 383 -31.87 4.74 -29.90
CA SER A 383 -31.57 5.80 -28.91
C SER A 383 -30.83 5.25 -27.69
N ALA A 384 -31.28 4.10 -27.14
CA ALA A 384 -30.63 3.47 -25.99
C ALA A 384 -29.23 2.95 -26.32
N VAL A 385 -29.06 2.36 -27.52
CA VAL A 385 -27.75 1.89 -28.01
C VAL A 385 -26.77 3.04 -28.16
N LEU A 386 -27.19 4.15 -28.78
CA LEU A 386 -26.37 5.35 -28.94
C LEU A 386 -26.04 6.02 -27.59
N THR A 387 -27.01 6.03 -26.67
CA THR A 387 -26.79 6.53 -25.29
C THR A 387 -25.70 5.70 -24.59
N ARG A 388 -25.77 4.37 -24.64
CA ARG A 388 -24.75 3.48 -24.08
C ARG A 388 -23.37 3.74 -24.68
N LYS A 389 -23.27 3.85 -26.01
CA LYS A 389 -22.02 4.14 -26.72
C LYS A 389 -21.45 5.49 -26.28
N GLY A 390 -22.29 6.53 -26.21
CA GLY A 390 -21.86 7.85 -25.78
C GLY A 390 -21.37 7.89 -24.32
N ILE A 391 -22.08 7.24 -23.42
CA ILE A 391 -21.69 7.17 -21.98
C ILE A 391 -20.41 6.37 -21.78
N LEU A 392 -20.23 5.26 -22.51
CA LEU A 392 -18.97 4.49 -22.44
C LEU A 392 -17.78 5.29 -22.97
N SER A 393 -17.95 6.05 -24.06
CA SER A 393 -16.93 6.97 -24.56
C SER A 393 -16.61 8.07 -23.55
N TYR A 394 -17.62 8.62 -22.88
CA TYR A 394 -17.45 9.60 -21.79
C TYR A 394 -16.66 9.02 -20.61
N ALA A 395 -16.98 7.80 -20.18
CA ALA A 395 -16.25 7.10 -19.13
C ALA A 395 -14.76 6.92 -19.50
N ASN A 396 -14.49 6.52 -20.74
CA ASN A 396 -13.13 6.33 -21.26
C ASN A 396 -12.36 7.65 -21.53
N GLY A 397 -13.02 8.80 -21.41
CA GLY A 397 -12.38 10.11 -21.60
C GLY A 397 -12.39 10.59 -23.06
N ASP A 398 -12.99 9.87 -23.98
CA ASP A 398 -13.19 10.33 -25.36
C ASP A 398 -14.42 11.23 -25.44
N LEU A 399 -14.21 12.52 -25.15
CA LEU A 399 -15.29 13.51 -25.11
C LEU A 399 -15.91 13.73 -26.49
N LYS A 400 -15.13 13.64 -27.59
CA LYS A 400 -15.67 13.81 -28.95
C LYS A 400 -16.63 12.70 -29.31
N ALA A 401 -16.22 11.44 -29.12
CA ALA A 401 -17.09 10.29 -29.34
C ALA A 401 -18.30 10.27 -28.39
N ALA A 402 -18.12 10.72 -27.16
CA ALA A 402 -19.20 10.85 -26.19
C ALA A 402 -20.28 11.83 -26.66
N VAL A 403 -19.89 13.05 -27.06
CA VAL A 403 -20.81 14.07 -27.59
C VAL A 403 -21.51 13.54 -28.86
N ALA A 404 -20.78 12.95 -29.79
CA ALA A 404 -21.36 12.39 -31.02
C ALA A 404 -22.42 11.32 -30.71
N GLY A 405 -22.11 10.39 -29.80
CA GLY A 405 -23.05 9.34 -29.39
C GLY A 405 -24.30 9.91 -28.69
N LEU A 406 -24.12 10.84 -27.73
CA LEU A 406 -25.23 11.44 -27.01
C LEU A 406 -26.09 12.36 -27.88
N ARG A 407 -25.49 13.14 -28.82
CA ARG A 407 -26.22 13.89 -29.83
C ARG A 407 -27.09 12.98 -30.69
N GLY A 408 -26.50 11.89 -31.22
CA GLY A 408 -27.22 10.91 -32.01
C GLY A 408 -28.40 10.30 -31.22
N ALA A 409 -28.18 9.96 -29.96
CA ALA A 409 -29.24 9.45 -29.07
C ALA A 409 -30.38 10.47 -28.86
N TYR A 410 -30.02 11.73 -28.60
CA TYR A 410 -31.00 12.81 -28.38
C TYR A 410 -31.81 13.11 -29.65
N PHE A 411 -31.18 13.08 -30.80
CA PHE A 411 -31.89 13.29 -32.09
C PHE A 411 -32.89 12.15 -32.38
N LYS A 412 -32.64 10.94 -31.89
CA LYS A 412 -33.62 9.84 -32.02
C LYS A 412 -34.75 9.93 -30.99
N ASP A 413 -34.54 10.60 -29.85
CA ASP A 413 -35.54 10.88 -28.81
C ASP A 413 -35.45 12.35 -28.32
N PRO A 414 -35.92 13.36 -29.11
CA PRO A 414 -35.80 14.76 -28.74
C PRO A 414 -36.63 15.18 -27.52
N LYS A 415 -37.58 14.32 -27.08
CA LYS A 415 -38.42 14.59 -25.92
C LYS A 415 -37.69 14.26 -24.59
N ASN A 416 -36.56 13.62 -24.66
CA ASN A 416 -35.79 13.21 -23.51
C ASN A 416 -34.95 14.36 -22.92
N THR A 417 -35.60 15.21 -22.14
CA THR A 417 -34.97 16.37 -21.49
C THR A 417 -33.83 15.99 -20.53
N LYS A 418 -33.90 14.79 -19.95
CA LYS A 418 -32.84 14.27 -19.07
C LYS A 418 -31.57 13.93 -19.85
N LEU A 419 -31.73 13.31 -21.02
CA LEU A 419 -30.61 13.03 -21.92
C LEU A 419 -29.98 14.33 -22.43
N LEU A 420 -30.79 15.34 -22.78
CA LEU A 420 -30.31 16.68 -23.14
C LEU A 420 -29.50 17.30 -21.98
N GLY A 421 -29.97 17.16 -20.75
CA GLY A 421 -29.26 17.65 -19.57
C GLY A 421 -27.88 17.02 -19.39
N LEU A 422 -27.74 15.71 -19.67
CA LEU A 422 -26.43 15.03 -19.68
C LEU A 422 -25.57 15.53 -20.86
N LEU A 423 -26.14 15.59 -22.06
CA LEU A 423 -25.45 16.03 -23.26
C LEU A 423 -24.83 17.43 -23.07
N ASN A 424 -25.62 18.38 -22.59
CA ASN A 424 -25.13 19.75 -22.35
C ASN A 424 -23.98 19.82 -21.33
N LYS A 425 -23.96 18.92 -20.34
CA LYS A 425 -22.84 18.83 -19.38
C LYS A 425 -21.57 18.29 -20.04
N VAL A 426 -21.72 17.26 -20.89
CA VAL A 426 -20.58 16.65 -21.61
C VAL A 426 -20.05 17.60 -22.69
N GLU A 427 -20.92 18.35 -23.40
CA GLU A 427 -20.54 19.39 -24.35
C GLU A 427 -19.75 20.51 -23.69
N ALA A 428 -20.19 20.95 -22.50
CA ALA A 428 -19.45 21.95 -21.73
C ALA A 428 -18.06 21.46 -21.31
N GLU A 429 -17.92 20.21 -20.95
CA GLU A 429 -16.60 19.61 -20.65
C GLU A 429 -15.72 19.47 -21.92
N ALA A 430 -16.35 19.21 -23.05
CA ALA A 430 -15.67 19.11 -24.35
C ALA A 430 -15.38 20.48 -24.99
N THR A 431 -15.79 21.61 -24.37
CA THR A 431 -15.71 22.96 -24.92
C THR A 431 -16.42 23.09 -26.27
N MET A 432 -17.55 22.40 -26.44
CA MET A 432 -18.38 22.40 -27.64
C MET A 432 -19.67 23.20 -27.41
N ASP A 433 -20.27 23.68 -28.49
CA ASP A 433 -21.56 24.38 -28.44
C ASP A 433 -22.65 23.47 -27.89
N LYS A 434 -23.48 24.05 -27.02
CA LYS A 434 -24.59 23.35 -26.40
C LYS A 434 -25.69 23.02 -27.41
N THR A 435 -26.19 21.80 -27.35
CA THR A 435 -27.39 21.43 -28.11
C THR A 435 -28.61 22.06 -27.47
N GLU A 436 -29.36 22.86 -28.23
CA GLU A 436 -30.59 23.49 -27.77
C GLU A 436 -31.76 22.50 -27.86
N ALA A 437 -32.71 22.64 -26.91
CA ALA A 437 -33.99 21.95 -27.03
C ALA A 437 -34.78 22.54 -28.21
N PRO A 438 -35.56 21.72 -28.95
CA PRO A 438 -36.43 22.21 -30.00
C PRO A 438 -37.37 23.28 -29.45
N LYS A 439 -37.38 24.48 -30.04
CA LYS A 439 -38.29 25.56 -29.67
C LYS A 439 -39.70 25.26 -30.21
N GLY A 440 -40.53 24.61 -29.42
CA GLY A 440 -41.93 24.32 -29.73
C GLY A 440 -42.15 23.18 -30.74
N PRO A 441 -43.38 22.88 -31.12
CA PRO A 441 -43.68 21.89 -32.13
C PRO A 441 -43.38 22.45 -33.52
N GLU A 442 -42.09 22.65 -33.84
CA GLU A 442 -41.71 22.71 -35.24
C GLU A 442 -41.90 21.28 -35.78
N LEU A 443 -42.95 21.14 -36.60
CA LEU A 443 -43.10 20.01 -37.49
C LEU A 443 -41.78 19.88 -38.25
N PHE A 444 -40.96 18.89 -37.86
CA PHE A 444 -39.78 18.54 -38.64
C PHE A 444 -40.24 18.28 -40.06
N SER A 445 -39.92 19.18 -40.98
CA SER A 445 -40.20 18.96 -42.37
C SER A 445 -39.51 17.66 -42.79
N PRO A 446 -40.08 16.86 -43.68
CA PRO A 446 -39.40 15.71 -44.24
C PRO A 446 -37.99 15.99 -44.78
N VAL A 447 -37.74 17.25 -45.14
CA VAL A 447 -36.45 17.75 -45.59
C VAL A 447 -35.46 17.86 -44.42
N ASP A 448 -35.89 18.41 -43.27
CA ASP A 448 -35.02 18.50 -42.08
C ASP A 448 -34.58 17.13 -41.56
N GLN A 449 -35.47 16.13 -41.64
CA GLN A 449 -35.14 14.76 -41.30
C GLN A 449 -34.07 14.20 -42.25
N LYS A 450 -34.19 14.45 -43.57
CA LYS A 450 -33.20 14.00 -44.55
C LYS A 450 -31.86 14.72 -44.37
N VAL A 451 -31.84 16.03 -44.05
CA VAL A 451 -30.63 16.76 -43.70
C VAL A 451 -29.93 16.16 -42.50
N PHE A 452 -30.67 15.86 -41.46
CA PHE A 452 -30.14 15.19 -40.27
C PHE A 452 -29.52 13.85 -40.60
N ASP A 453 -30.26 13.00 -41.31
CA ASP A 453 -29.79 11.68 -41.72
C ASP A 453 -28.54 11.72 -42.63
N ALA A 454 -28.43 12.76 -43.47
CA ALA A 454 -27.25 12.99 -44.30
C ALA A 454 -26.01 13.34 -43.45
N ARG A 455 -26.17 14.23 -42.47
CA ARG A 455 -25.09 14.58 -41.52
C ARG A 455 -24.65 13.36 -40.71
N GLN A 456 -25.60 12.56 -40.22
CA GLN A 456 -25.30 11.34 -39.46
C GLN A 456 -24.52 10.33 -40.32
N SER A 457 -24.89 10.22 -41.61
CA SER A 457 -24.19 9.32 -42.57
C SER A 457 -22.73 9.74 -42.78
N ILE A 458 -22.41 11.06 -42.77
CA ILE A 458 -21.02 11.54 -42.81
C ILE A 458 -20.26 11.15 -41.56
N LEU A 459 -20.85 11.31 -40.37
CA LEU A 459 -20.22 10.97 -39.10
C LEU A 459 -19.95 9.46 -38.97
N GLU A 460 -20.77 8.65 -39.62
CA GLU A 460 -20.62 7.18 -39.67
C GLU A 460 -19.66 6.71 -40.80
N GLY A 461 -19.08 7.63 -41.57
CA GLY A 461 -18.20 7.33 -42.68
C GLY A 461 -18.90 6.79 -43.94
N ARG A 462 -20.26 6.87 -44.00
CA ARG A 462 -21.08 6.39 -45.10
C ARG A 462 -21.37 7.55 -46.08
N TYR A 463 -20.32 8.00 -46.74
CA TYR A 463 -20.37 9.22 -47.58
C TYR A 463 -21.28 9.05 -48.81
N ASP A 464 -21.37 7.87 -49.39
CA ASP A 464 -22.26 7.52 -50.50
C ASP A 464 -23.75 7.69 -50.09
N VAL A 465 -24.11 7.26 -48.88
CA VAL A 465 -25.46 7.41 -48.32
C VAL A 465 -25.77 8.86 -48.04
N ALA A 466 -24.81 9.63 -47.54
CA ALA A 466 -24.95 11.06 -47.29
C ALA A 466 -25.20 11.80 -48.60
N ILE A 467 -24.42 11.55 -49.66
CA ILE A 467 -24.57 12.13 -50.97
C ILE A 467 -25.96 11.84 -51.55
N LYS A 468 -26.44 10.60 -51.47
CA LYS A 468 -27.77 10.23 -51.97
C LYS A 468 -28.89 10.98 -51.24
N LYS A 469 -28.81 11.10 -49.91
CA LYS A 469 -29.77 11.84 -49.09
C LYS A 469 -29.77 13.32 -49.39
N CYS A 470 -28.59 13.94 -49.61
CA CYS A 470 -28.48 15.31 -50.08
C CYS A 470 -29.03 15.50 -51.46
N GLN A 471 -28.83 14.55 -52.38
CA GLN A 471 -29.42 14.59 -53.72
C GLN A 471 -30.95 14.57 -53.67
N ASP A 472 -31.58 13.72 -52.85
CA ASP A 472 -33.02 13.71 -52.64
C ASP A 472 -33.57 15.06 -52.13
N ILE A 473 -32.78 15.82 -51.35
CA ILE A 473 -33.15 17.17 -50.89
C ILE A 473 -33.01 18.17 -52.04
N LEU A 474 -31.94 18.11 -52.79
CA LEU A 474 -31.66 19.00 -53.88
C LEU A 474 -32.62 18.78 -55.07
N ASP A 475 -33.18 17.60 -55.23
CA ASP A 475 -34.23 17.28 -56.20
C ASP A 475 -35.55 18.01 -55.83
N LEU A 476 -35.78 18.27 -54.54
CA LEU A 476 -36.93 19.05 -54.06
C LEU A 476 -36.66 20.57 -54.03
N ASN A 477 -35.45 20.93 -53.61
CA ASN A 477 -34.97 22.33 -53.54
C ASN A 477 -33.53 22.43 -54.05
N PRO A 478 -33.31 22.72 -55.35
CA PRO A 478 -31.97 22.76 -55.95
C PRO A 478 -31.00 23.78 -55.34
N ASN A 479 -31.49 24.72 -54.54
CA ASN A 479 -30.74 25.77 -53.91
C ASN A 479 -30.65 25.63 -52.38
N ASP A 480 -30.90 24.41 -51.84
CA ASP A 480 -30.75 24.16 -50.41
C ASP A 480 -29.29 24.22 -50.00
N VAL A 481 -28.92 25.33 -49.32
CA VAL A 481 -27.56 25.63 -48.89
C VAL A 481 -27.02 24.54 -47.97
N THR A 482 -27.86 23.99 -47.09
CA THR A 482 -27.44 22.97 -46.11
C THR A 482 -27.11 21.66 -46.81
N ALA A 483 -27.95 21.23 -47.76
CA ALA A 483 -27.71 20.01 -48.52
C ALA A 483 -26.48 20.14 -49.41
N LEU A 484 -26.28 21.31 -50.07
CA LEU A 484 -25.07 21.58 -50.86
C LEU A 484 -23.79 21.55 -50.01
N LYS A 485 -23.80 22.13 -48.81
CA LYS A 485 -22.66 22.08 -47.86
C LYS A 485 -22.32 20.66 -47.44
N ILE A 486 -23.33 19.89 -47.01
CA ILE A 486 -23.13 18.50 -46.54
C ILE A 486 -22.61 17.64 -47.70
N MET A 487 -23.18 17.79 -48.91
CA MET A 487 -22.77 17.04 -50.07
C MET A 487 -21.35 17.39 -50.52
N GLY A 488 -20.96 18.65 -50.44
CA GLY A 488 -19.61 19.12 -50.68
C GLY A 488 -18.62 18.52 -49.68
N SER A 489 -18.99 18.51 -48.40
CA SER A 489 -18.17 17.87 -47.34
C SER A 489 -18.03 16.37 -47.56
N ALA A 490 -19.08 15.69 -48.02
CA ALA A 490 -19.01 14.25 -48.34
C ALA A 490 -18.05 13.98 -49.50
N PHE A 491 -18.08 14.80 -50.57
CA PHE A 491 -17.14 14.67 -51.68
C PHE A 491 -15.70 14.99 -51.28
N PHE A 492 -15.51 16.00 -50.45
CA PHE A 492 -14.19 16.34 -49.90
C PHE A 492 -13.59 15.15 -49.11
N LEU A 493 -14.38 14.48 -48.24
CA LEU A 493 -13.96 13.30 -47.48
C LEU A 493 -13.74 12.08 -48.35
N LEU A 494 -14.26 12.04 -49.56
CA LEU A 494 -13.98 11.03 -50.60
C LEU A 494 -12.80 11.40 -51.51
N ASP A 495 -12.05 12.48 -51.18
CA ASP A 495 -10.92 13.04 -51.95
C ASP A 495 -11.32 13.56 -53.38
N ASP A 496 -12.62 13.79 -53.58
CA ASP A 496 -13.15 14.36 -54.84
C ASP A 496 -13.26 15.90 -54.70
N HIS A 497 -12.10 16.54 -54.78
CA HIS A 497 -11.96 17.98 -54.62
C HIS A 497 -12.67 18.79 -55.73
N ILE A 498 -12.83 18.23 -56.92
CA ILE A 498 -13.49 18.89 -58.05
C ILE A 498 -14.97 19.06 -57.76
N ARG A 499 -15.66 18.00 -57.36
CA ARG A 499 -17.09 18.06 -57.04
C ARG A 499 -17.34 18.85 -55.75
N ALA A 500 -16.50 18.71 -54.74
CA ALA A 500 -16.57 19.52 -53.51
C ALA A 500 -16.49 21.02 -53.83
N ARG A 501 -15.51 21.44 -54.61
CA ARG A 501 -15.32 22.84 -55.03
C ARG A 501 -16.57 23.38 -55.75
N LYS A 502 -17.09 22.66 -56.72
CA LYS A 502 -18.27 23.03 -57.49
C LYS A 502 -19.49 23.29 -56.60
N LEU A 503 -19.70 22.43 -55.61
CA LEU A 503 -20.84 22.57 -54.69
C LEU A 503 -20.64 23.72 -53.72
N TRP A 504 -19.47 23.90 -53.15
CA TRP A 504 -19.20 25.01 -52.23
C TRP A 504 -19.15 26.38 -52.93
N THR A 505 -18.65 26.48 -54.17
CA THR A 505 -18.77 27.69 -54.99
C THR A 505 -20.23 28.03 -55.25
N ARG A 506 -21.09 27.02 -55.52
CA ARG A 506 -22.53 27.25 -55.67
C ARG A 506 -23.18 27.73 -54.36
N VAL A 507 -22.73 27.30 -53.20
CA VAL A 507 -23.20 27.85 -51.91
C VAL A 507 -22.81 29.32 -51.80
N GLU A 508 -21.58 29.68 -52.14
CA GLU A 508 -21.10 31.10 -52.12
C GLU A 508 -21.91 31.99 -53.03
N GLU A 509 -22.35 31.47 -54.20
CA GLU A 509 -23.23 32.19 -55.14
C GLU A 509 -24.64 32.41 -54.56
N ILE A 510 -25.16 31.45 -53.76
CA ILE A 510 -26.52 31.54 -53.18
C ILE A 510 -26.50 32.35 -51.88
N ASP A 511 -25.52 32.19 -51.03
CA ASP A 511 -25.36 32.87 -49.75
C ASP A 511 -23.94 33.43 -49.62
N SER A 512 -23.74 34.65 -50.09
CA SER A 512 -22.47 35.36 -50.06
C SER A 512 -22.01 35.77 -48.64
N ASN A 513 -22.86 35.64 -47.63
CA ASN A 513 -22.54 35.92 -46.21
C ASN A 513 -22.17 34.69 -45.39
N ASP A 514 -22.14 33.52 -46.00
CA ASP A 514 -21.75 32.27 -45.32
C ASP A 514 -20.28 32.32 -44.87
N LYS A 515 -20.05 32.17 -43.59
CA LYS A 515 -18.70 32.28 -42.97
C LYS A 515 -17.85 31.01 -43.12
N GLU A 516 -18.46 29.87 -43.36
CA GLU A 516 -17.78 28.57 -43.40
C GLU A 516 -17.21 28.25 -44.79
N ILE A 517 -17.91 28.64 -45.83
CA ILE A 517 -17.54 28.31 -47.21
C ILE A 517 -16.17 28.85 -47.63
N PRO A 518 -15.78 30.11 -47.32
CA PRO A 518 -14.44 30.57 -47.63
C PRO A 518 -13.33 29.75 -46.97
N GLU A 519 -13.59 29.20 -45.78
CA GLU A 519 -12.64 28.32 -45.10
C GLU A 519 -12.57 26.93 -45.77
N PHE A 520 -13.69 26.38 -46.18
CA PHE A 520 -13.75 25.12 -46.89
C PHE A 520 -13.06 25.17 -48.26
N LEU A 521 -13.26 26.25 -49.00
CA LEU A 521 -12.61 26.48 -50.30
C LEU A 521 -11.08 26.64 -50.19
N LYS A 522 -10.58 27.21 -49.08
CA LYS A 522 -9.13 27.30 -48.79
C LYS A 522 -8.49 25.96 -48.53
N GLN A 523 -9.23 24.98 -48.02
CA GLN A 523 -8.70 23.64 -47.76
C GLN A 523 -8.53 22.79 -49.03
N LEU A 524 -9.15 23.22 -50.13
CA LEU A 524 -9.00 22.52 -51.40
C LEU A 524 -7.65 22.89 -52.02
N ARG A 525 -6.86 21.92 -52.45
CA ARG A 525 -5.59 22.14 -53.16
C ARG A 525 -5.86 23.00 -54.39
N PRO A 526 -5.02 24.02 -54.70
CA PRO A 526 -5.10 24.67 -55.99
C PRO A 526 -4.81 23.66 -57.11
N GLU A 527 -5.57 23.70 -58.21
CA GLU A 527 -5.32 22.91 -59.43
C GLU A 527 -3.97 23.26 -60.04
#